data_b9d575d45836393af05cc869bf45ffd5
#
_entry.id   b9d575d45836393af05cc869bf45ffd5
#
_cell.length_a   1.000
_cell.length_b   1.000
_cell.length_c   1.000
_cell.angle_alpha   90.00
_cell.angle_beta   90.00
_cell.angle_gamma   90.00
#
_symmetry.space_group_name_H-M   'P 1'
#
loop_
_entity.id
_entity.type
_entity.pdbx_description
1 polymer ?
#
loop_
_entity_poly.entity_id
_entity_poly.type
_entity_poly.pdbx_seq_one_letter_code
_entity_poly.pdbx_strand_id
1 'polypeptide(L)'
;ADKDATICLSVGDEIIGLAYATGLPMEMTVTPQSVGTEVILTVTKQNYYRYTGKISVIPNEGPYLIFDNCTVNNNNSNNLDYNETASLNVALHNVGTETINDVTAVLSTTSPYVEILNNTAVFNSISIDDITSLSSAFEIRVSDDVPDMTYIPFTLSLYNNDYSFTDDFKLPVFAPSLMMTNYTITDENGNATDRL
;
A
#
# COMPACT_ATOMS: atom_id res chain seq x y z
N ALA A 1 20.87 3.18 13.26
CA ALA A 1 20.56 4.58 13.53
C ALA A 1 21.82 5.35 13.90
N ASP A 2 21.84 6.66 13.63
CA ASP A 2 22.92 7.54 14.05
C ASP A 2 23.07 7.53 15.57
N LYS A 3 24.32 7.70 16.04
CA LYS A 3 24.61 7.85 17.47
C LYS A 3 23.70 8.92 18.12
N ASP A 4 23.24 8.64 19.33
CA ASP A 4 22.36 9.49 20.15
C ASP A 4 20.92 9.65 19.62
N ALA A 5 20.52 8.88 18.62
CA ALA A 5 19.11 8.79 18.25
C ALA A 5 18.33 7.92 19.25
N THR A 6 17.11 8.32 19.56
CA THR A 6 16.18 7.51 20.36
C THR A 6 15.41 6.60 19.41
N ILE A 7 15.38 5.32 19.71
CA ILE A 7 14.66 4.27 18.98
C ILE A 7 13.54 3.78 19.87
N CYS A 8 12.31 3.86 19.41
CA CYS A 8 11.11 3.42 20.11
C CYS A 8 10.36 2.41 19.24
N LEU A 9 9.96 1.30 19.84
CA LEU A 9 9.02 0.33 19.28
C LEU A 9 7.72 0.41 20.06
N SER A 10 6.59 0.53 19.35
CA SER A 10 5.27 0.60 19.98
C SER A 10 4.24 -0.25 19.24
N VAL A 11 3.23 -0.70 19.98
CA VAL A 11 2.00 -1.35 19.45
C VAL A 11 0.83 -0.53 19.96
N GLY A 12 0.10 0.10 19.04
CA GLY A 12 -0.88 1.12 19.41
C GLY A 12 -0.23 2.22 20.26
N ASP A 13 -0.77 2.49 21.43
CA ASP A 13 -0.26 3.49 22.37
C ASP A 13 0.76 2.94 23.40
N GLU A 14 1.09 1.63 23.32
CA GLU A 14 2.00 0.99 24.28
C GLU A 14 3.43 0.95 23.71
N ILE A 15 4.41 1.40 24.50
CA ILE A 15 5.84 1.27 24.19
C ILE A 15 6.31 -0.13 24.62
N ILE A 16 6.71 -0.95 23.65
CA ILE A 16 7.20 -2.31 23.88
C ILE A 16 8.73 -2.41 23.91
N GLY A 17 9.43 -1.38 23.45
CA GLY A 17 10.88 -1.30 23.48
C GLY A 17 11.38 0.13 23.31
N LEU A 18 12.43 0.49 24.05
CA LEU A 18 13.09 1.80 23.98
C LEU A 18 14.60 1.64 24.08
N ALA A 19 15.34 2.30 23.20
CA ALA A 19 16.79 2.28 23.22
C ALA A 19 17.39 3.58 22.68
N TYR A 20 18.66 3.79 22.96
CA TYR A 20 19.45 4.90 22.43
C TYR A 20 20.55 4.36 21.51
N ALA A 21 20.57 4.84 20.28
CA ALA A 21 21.52 4.38 19.28
C ALA A 21 22.95 4.77 19.64
N THR A 22 23.86 3.82 19.48
CA THR A 22 25.31 4.03 19.68
C THR A 22 26.07 4.36 18.39
N GLY A 23 25.37 4.27 17.23
CA GLY A 23 25.96 4.34 15.89
C GLY A 23 26.46 2.99 15.36
N LEU A 24 26.38 1.94 16.17
CA LEU A 24 26.70 0.55 15.83
C LEU A 24 25.42 -0.32 15.83
N PRO A 25 25.45 -1.52 15.22
CA PRO A 25 24.39 -2.51 15.42
C PRO A 25 24.14 -2.76 16.91
N MET A 26 22.89 -2.90 17.31
CA MET A 26 22.50 -3.09 18.70
C MET A 26 21.30 -4.05 18.78
N GLU A 27 21.22 -4.73 19.90
CA GLU A 27 20.08 -5.56 20.27
C GLU A 27 19.15 -4.77 21.21
N MET A 28 17.85 -5.00 21.09
CA MET A 28 16.83 -4.44 21.97
C MET A 28 15.92 -5.55 22.46
N THR A 29 15.76 -5.64 23.75
CA THR A 29 14.74 -6.53 24.34
C THR A 29 13.37 -5.86 24.19
N VAL A 30 12.41 -6.61 23.64
CA VAL A 30 11.03 -6.17 23.48
C VAL A 30 10.08 -7.12 24.18
N THR A 31 8.92 -6.61 24.61
CA THR A 31 7.84 -7.46 25.09
C THR A 31 7.35 -8.35 23.94
N PRO A 32 7.25 -9.69 24.10
CA PRO A 32 6.75 -10.58 23.05
C PRO A 32 5.39 -10.17 22.55
N GLN A 33 5.21 -10.20 21.23
CA GLN A 33 3.98 -9.84 20.54
C GLN A 33 3.39 -11.04 19.80
N SER A 34 2.11 -11.04 19.57
CA SER A 34 1.44 -12.06 18.76
C SER A 34 1.80 -11.90 17.28
N VAL A 35 1.83 -13.03 16.57
CA VAL A 35 2.01 -13.04 15.10
C VAL A 35 0.93 -12.18 14.43
N GLY A 36 1.33 -11.41 13.41
CA GLY A 36 0.47 -10.46 12.72
C GLY A 36 0.35 -9.08 13.40
N THR A 37 0.94 -8.90 14.59
CA THR A 37 0.98 -7.59 15.24
C THR A 37 1.84 -6.63 14.41
N GLU A 38 1.31 -5.45 14.08
CA GLU A 38 2.08 -4.34 13.51
C GLU A 38 2.78 -3.58 14.62
N VAL A 39 4.10 -3.56 14.59
CA VAL A 39 4.96 -2.77 15.50
C VAL A 39 5.40 -1.51 14.77
N ILE A 40 5.21 -0.36 15.39
CA ILE A 40 5.69 0.92 14.86
C ILE A 40 7.09 1.20 15.37
N LEU A 41 8.04 1.31 14.45
CA LEU A 41 9.39 1.82 14.73
C LEU A 41 9.39 3.33 14.58
N THR A 42 9.75 4.04 15.65
CA THR A 42 9.96 5.48 15.64
C THR A 42 11.40 5.80 15.99
N VAL A 43 12.08 6.55 15.13
CA VAL A 43 13.43 7.04 15.40
C VAL A 43 13.42 8.56 15.44
N THR A 44 13.92 9.11 16.53
CA THR A 44 14.02 10.56 16.73
C THR A 44 15.44 10.97 17.11
N LYS A 45 15.87 12.13 16.62
CA LYS A 45 17.13 12.75 16.98
C LYS A 45 16.96 14.27 16.95
N GLN A 46 17.60 14.98 17.86
CA GLN A 46 17.53 16.45 17.89
C GLN A 46 17.98 17.04 16.54
N ASN A 47 17.21 17.99 16.02
CA ASN A 47 17.44 18.66 14.74
C ASN A 47 17.31 17.78 13.47
N TYR A 48 16.68 16.62 13.58
CA TYR A 48 16.35 15.74 12.44
C TYR A 48 14.85 15.50 12.35
N TYR A 49 14.36 15.21 11.15
CA TYR A 49 12.99 14.74 10.97
C TYR A 49 12.81 13.37 11.62
N ARG A 50 11.65 13.17 12.23
CA ARG A 50 11.26 11.88 12.80
C ARG A 50 11.14 10.85 11.68
N TYR A 51 11.78 9.71 11.81
CA TYR A 51 11.53 8.53 10.99
C TYR A 51 10.46 7.66 11.66
N THR A 52 9.54 7.10 10.85
CA THR A 52 8.56 6.12 11.31
C THR A 52 8.52 4.99 10.28
N GLY A 53 8.61 3.75 10.74
CA GLY A 53 8.51 2.54 9.92
C GLY A 53 7.59 1.52 10.58
N LYS A 54 7.16 0.51 9.83
CA LYS A 54 6.33 -0.60 10.29
C LYS A 54 7.16 -1.89 10.30
N ILE A 55 6.94 -2.72 11.29
CA ILE A 55 7.57 -4.04 11.44
C ILE A 55 6.43 -5.02 11.75
N SER A 56 6.29 -6.06 10.93
CA SER A 56 5.33 -7.14 11.21
C SER A 56 5.96 -8.21 12.08
N VAL A 57 5.23 -8.68 13.08
CA VAL A 57 5.62 -9.84 13.87
C VAL A 57 5.25 -11.09 13.09
N ILE A 58 6.25 -11.85 12.65
CA ILE A 58 6.08 -13.09 11.89
C ILE A 58 6.26 -14.31 12.78
N PRO A 59 5.69 -15.50 12.41
CA PRO A 59 5.96 -16.73 13.15
C PRO A 59 7.43 -17.13 13.03
N ASN A 60 7.92 -17.86 14.00
CA ASN A 60 9.27 -18.44 13.99
C ASN A 60 9.37 -19.72 13.14
N GLU A 61 8.25 -20.28 12.73
CA GLU A 61 8.12 -21.47 11.88
C GLU A 61 6.94 -21.31 10.92
N GLY A 62 7.03 -21.91 9.73
CA GLY A 62 6.01 -21.89 8.69
C GLY A 62 6.16 -20.75 7.67
N PRO A 63 5.33 -20.73 6.63
CA PRO A 63 5.29 -19.65 5.66
C PRO A 63 4.67 -18.39 6.26
N TYR A 64 5.08 -17.23 5.76
CA TYR A 64 4.42 -15.97 6.06
C TYR A 64 4.47 -15.02 4.86
N LEU A 65 3.32 -14.74 4.29
CA LEU A 65 3.20 -13.89 3.12
C LEU A 65 2.90 -12.45 3.50
N ILE A 66 3.62 -11.55 2.86
CA ILE A 66 3.35 -10.11 2.89
C ILE A 66 3.18 -9.59 1.46
N PHE A 67 2.43 -8.50 1.33
CA PHE A 67 2.38 -7.72 0.10
C PHE A 67 3.73 -7.05 -0.12
N ASP A 68 4.31 -7.21 -1.32
CA ASP A 68 5.56 -6.55 -1.71
C ASP A 68 5.28 -5.32 -2.57
N ASN A 69 4.59 -5.50 -3.69
CA ASN A 69 4.36 -4.43 -4.65
C ASN A 69 3.10 -4.66 -5.48
N CYS A 70 2.53 -3.56 -5.98
CA CYS A 70 1.48 -3.55 -6.99
C CYS A 70 1.82 -2.57 -8.10
N THR A 71 1.71 -3.00 -9.35
CA THR A 71 1.84 -2.13 -10.52
C THR A 71 0.58 -2.16 -11.36
N VAL A 72 0.21 -1.01 -11.90
CA VAL A 72 -0.94 -0.88 -12.79
C VAL A 72 -0.50 -1.23 -14.21
N ASN A 73 -1.24 -2.12 -14.86
CA ASN A 73 -1.05 -2.45 -16.26
C ASN A 73 -2.25 -1.93 -17.04
N ASN A 74 -2.07 -0.82 -17.69
CA ASN A 74 -3.00 -0.22 -18.64
C ASN A 74 -2.26 0.15 -19.95
N ASN A 75 -2.99 0.47 -20.99
CA ASN A 75 -2.40 0.67 -22.33
C ASN A 75 -1.62 1.99 -22.48
N ASN A 76 -1.63 2.90 -21.49
CA ASN A 76 -1.16 4.27 -21.69
C ASN A 76 -0.18 4.82 -20.65
N SER A 77 -0.34 4.38 -19.39
CA SER A 77 0.46 4.97 -18.31
C SER A 77 0.75 3.96 -17.27
N ASN A 78 1.51 3.72 -16.49
CA ASN A 78 1.57 2.80 -15.33
C ASN A 78 0.82 3.39 -14.11
N ASN A 79 -0.05 4.37 -14.34
CA ASN A 79 -0.86 5.03 -13.33
C ASN A 79 -2.29 4.53 -13.41
N LEU A 80 -3.02 4.64 -12.33
CA LEU A 80 -4.44 4.39 -12.29
C LEU A 80 -5.17 5.72 -12.58
N ASP A 81 -5.86 5.78 -13.71
CA ASP A 81 -6.54 6.99 -14.17
C ASP A 81 -8.07 6.88 -14.01
N TYR A 82 -8.77 8.02 -13.97
CA TYR A 82 -10.22 8.07 -13.88
C TYR A 82 -10.88 7.42 -15.11
N ASN A 83 -12.08 6.86 -14.92
CA ASN A 83 -12.91 6.28 -15.98
C ASN A 83 -12.18 5.22 -16.83
N GLU A 84 -11.28 4.46 -16.24
CA GLU A 84 -10.58 3.39 -16.96
C GLU A 84 -10.79 2.01 -16.33
N THR A 85 -10.53 0.99 -17.14
CA THR A 85 -10.37 -0.39 -16.69
C THR A 85 -8.89 -0.74 -16.76
N ALA A 86 -8.33 -1.19 -15.64
CA ALA A 86 -6.92 -1.53 -15.53
C ALA A 86 -6.73 -2.90 -14.89
N SER A 87 -5.68 -3.61 -15.31
CA SER A 87 -5.22 -4.81 -14.64
C SER A 87 -4.16 -4.46 -13.61
N LEU A 88 -4.17 -5.16 -12.48
CA LEU A 88 -3.18 -5.04 -11.42
C LEU A 88 -2.23 -6.23 -11.46
N ASN A 89 -0.93 -5.97 -11.54
CA ASN A 89 0.10 -6.97 -11.28
C ASN A 89 0.46 -6.88 -9.80
N VAL A 90 0.45 -8.00 -9.10
CA VAL A 90 0.73 -8.04 -7.66
C VAL A 90 1.91 -8.94 -7.39
N ALA A 91 2.79 -8.50 -6.52
CA ALA A 91 3.92 -9.25 -6.00
C ALA A 91 3.72 -9.55 -4.51
N LEU A 92 3.99 -10.79 -4.13
CA LEU A 92 3.99 -11.28 -2.75
C LEU A 92 5.40 -11.73 -2.37
N HIS A 93 5.79 -11.45 -1.14
CA HIS A 93 7.05 -11.91 -0.56
C HIS A 93 6.78 -12.92 0.56
N ASN A 94 7.41 -14.09 0.49
CA ASN A 94 7.37 -15.06 1.58
C ASN A 94 8.55 -14.81 2.54
N VAL A 95 8.28 -14.11 3.62
CA VAL A 95 9.27 -13.81 4.67
C VAL A 95 9.29 -14.87 5.78
N GLY A 96 8.54 -15.96 5.60
CA GLY A 96 8.51 -17.10 6.50
C GLY A 96 9.68 -18.06 6.30
N THR A 97 9.60 -19.21 6.96
CA THR A 97 10.67 -20.23 6.98
C THR A 97 10.34 -21.47 6.17
N GLU A 98 9.19 -21.50 5.51
CA GLU A 98 8.73 -22.61 4.68
C GLU A 98 8.14 -22.12 3.36
N THR A 99 8.25 -22.93 2.31
CA THR A 99 7.57 -22.68 1.02
C THR A 99 6.07 -22.85 1.20
N ILE A 100 5.28 -22.00 0.56
CA ILE A 100 3.83 -22.11 0.51
C ILE A 100 3.36 -22.36 -0.92
N ASN A 101 2.32 -23.19 -1.09
CA ASN A 101 1.77 -23.55 -2.39
C ASN A 101 0.27 -23.25 -2.44
N ASP A 102 -0.24 -23.11 -3.68
CA ASP A 102 -1.66 -23.00 -4.00
C ASP A 102 -2.38 -21.88 -3.21
N VAL A 103 -1.75 -20.70 -3.15
CA VAL A 103 -2.28 -19.56 -2.42
C VAL A 103 -3.32 -18.86 -3.28
N THR A 104 -4.55 -18.82 -2.79
CA THR A 104 -5.61 -17.99 -3.35
C THR A 104 -5.50 -16.57 -2.77
N ALA A 105 -5.42 -15.59 -3.65
CA ALA A 105 -5.42 -14.17 -3.32
C ALA A 105 -6.78 -13.56 -3.70
N VAL A 106 -7.41 -12.85 -2.78
CA VAL A 106 -8.68 -12.14 -3.00
C VAL A 106 -8.51 -10.67 -2.70
N LEU A 107 -8.79 -9.83 -3.69
CA LEU A 107 -8.75 -8.39 -3.58
C LEU A 107 -10.13 -7.84 -3.17
N SER A 108 -10.14 -6.88 -2.24
CA SER A 108 -11.33 -6.12 -1.87
C SER A 108 -11.01 -4.64 -1.67
N THR A 109 -12.03 -3.79 -1.72
CA THR A 109 -11.93 -2.35 -1.44
C THR A 109 -13.20 -1.84 -0.78
N THR A 110 -13.06 -0.81 0.03
CA THR A 110 -14.19 -0.06 0.61
C THR A 110 -14.47 1.24 -0.15
N SER A 111 -13.67 1.55 -1.16
CA SER A 111 -13.83 2.77 -1.95
C SER A 111 -15.07 2.68 -2.85
N PRO A 112 -15.92 3.71 -2.87
CA PRO A 112 -17.05 3.76 -3.81
C PRO A 112 -16.62 4.06 -5.25
N TYR A 113 -15.37 4.46 -5.47
CA TYR A 113 -14.85 4.88 -6.77
C TYR A 113 -14.24 3.75 -7.59
N VAL A 114 -14.19 2.52 -7.06
CA VAL A 114 -13.61 1.38 -7.76
C VAL A 114 -14.54 0.18 -7.68
N GLU A 115 -14.86 -0.38 -8.84
CA GLU A 115 -15.48 -1.68 -9.03
C GLU A 115 -14.39 -2.73 -9.32
N ILE A 116 -14.37 -3.83 -8.59
CA ILE A 116 -13.46 -4.94 -8.87
C ILE A 116 -14.15 -5.93 -9.81
N LEU A 117 -13.64 -6.06 -11.03
CA LEU A 117 -14.19 -6.92 -12.09
C LEU A 117 -13.70 -8.36 -11.97
N ASN A 118 -12.43 -8.53 -11.63
CA ASN A 118 -11.84 -9.82 -11.26
C ASN A 118 -11.08 -9.67 -9.94
N ASN A 119 -11.58 -10.31 -8.90
CA ASN A 119 -11.07 -10.17 -7.53
C ASN A 119 -10.23 -11.34 -7.05
N THR A 120 -10.00 -12.39 -7.87
CA THR A 120 -9.36 -13.62 -7.42
C THR A 120 -8.20 -14.03 -8.33
N ALA A 121 -7.09 -14.38 -7.70
CA ALA A 121 -5.89 -14.87 -8.36
C ALA A 121 -5.27 -16.04 -7.58
N VAL A 122 -4.46 -16.88 -8.23
CA VAL A 122 -3.80 -18.03 -7.60
C VAL A 122 -2.30 -17.96 -7.84
N PHE A 123 -1.53 -18.01 -6.76
CA PHE A 123 -0.07 -18.15 -6.75
C PHE A 123 0.27 -19.63 -6.53
N ASN A 124 0.91 -20.30 -7.50
CA ASN A 124 1.15 -21.74 -7.43
C ASN A 124 2.16 -22.13 -6.34
N SER A 125 3.28 -21.42 -6.26
CA SER A 125 4.33 -21.67 -5.27
C SER A 125 5.12 -20.41 -4.98
N ILE A 126 5.39 -20.14 -3.70
CA ILE A 126 6.24 -19.03 -3.25
C ILE A 126 7.28 -19.59 -2.29
N SER A 127 8.53 -19.65 -2.74
CA SER A 127 9.64 -20.20 -1.95
C SER A 127 10.02 -19.29 -0.78
N ILE A 128 10.81 -19.82 0.14
CA ILE A 128 11.36 -19.03 1.26
C ILE A 128 12.16 -17.86 0.70
N ASP A 129 11.95 -16.68 1.28
CA ASP A 129 12.62 -15.40 0.93
C ASP A 129 12.49 -14.99 -0.54
N ASP A 130 11.46 -15.54 -1.25
CA ASP A 130 11.20 -15.26 -2.65
C ASP A 130 10.08 -14.24 -2.82
N ILE A 131 10.23 -13.37 -3.84
CA ILE A 131 9.21 -12.44 -4.30
C ILE A 131 8.61 -12.97 -5.59
N THR A 132 7.37 -13.41 -5.53
CA THR A 132 6.65 -13.94 -6.68
C THR A 132 5.63 -12.93 -7.18
N SER A 133 5.73 -12.57 -8.47
CA SER A 133 4.82 -11.62 -9.13
C SER A 133 3.84 -12.36 -10.03
N LEU A 134 2.58 -11.94 -10.02
CA LEU A 134 1.54 -12.40 -10.92
C LEU A 134 1.03 -11.24 -11.77
N SER A 135 1.19 -11.36 -13.09
CA SER A 135 0.69 -10.36 -14.05
C SER A 135 -0.82 -10.46 -14.21
N SER A 136 -1.50 -9.32 -14.29
CA SER A 136 -2.96 -9.23 -14.42
C SER A 136 -3.70 -10.08 -13.38
N ALA A 137 -3.19 -10.08 -12.14
CA ALA A 137 -3.77 -10.81 -11.03
C ALA A 137 -5.22 -10.41 -10.76
N PHE A 138 -5.51 -9.12 -10.87
CA PHE A 138 -6.85 -8.55 -10.66
C PHE A 138 -7.20 -7.59 -11.78
N GLU A 139 -8.50 -7.34 -11.96
CA GLU A 139 -9.02 -6.34 -12.89
C GLU A 139 -9.99 -5.43 -12.15
N ILE A 140 -9.82 -4.13 -12.34
CA ILE A 140 -10.61 -3.08 -11.69
C ILE A 140 -11.10 -2.06 -12.71
N ARG A 141 -12.24 -1.42 -12.40
CA ARG A 141 -12.75 -0.25 -13.11
C ARG A 141 -12.81 0.93 -12.16
N VAL A 142 -12.25 2.05 -12.57
CA VAL A 142 -12.30 3.32 -11.84
C VAL A 142 -13.48 4.14 -12.34
N SER A 143 -14.22 4.77 -11.41
CA SER A 143 -15.33 5.67 -11.72
C SER A 143 -14.86 6.95 -12.43
N ASP A 144 -15.76 7.57 -13.17
CA ASP A 144 -15.54 8.85 -13.85
C ASP A 144 -15.74 10.07 -12.93
N ASP A 145 -16.26 9.87 -11.72
CA ASP A 145 -16.49 10.91 -10.71
C ASP A 145 -15.43 10.93 -9.60
N VAL A 146 -14.37 10.09 -9.70
CA VAL A 146 -13.31 10.07 -8.69
C VAL A 146 -12.55 11.40 -8.65
N PRO A 147 -12.38 12.02 -7.46
CA PRO A 147 -11.55 13.22 -7.35
C PRO A 147 -10.07 12.92 -7.64
N ASP A 148 -9.38 13.91 -8.23
CA ASP A 148 -7.94 13.80 -8.48
C ASP A 148 -7.14 13.50 -7.21
N MET A 149 -6.06 12.72 -7.34
CA MET A 149 -5.18 12.30 -6.23
C MET A 149 -5.90 11.55 -5.11
N THR A 150 -7.03 10.90 -5.41
CA THR A 150 -7.71 10.02 -4.44
C THR A 150 -6.91 8.74 -4.25
N TYR A 151 -6.58 8.41 -2.99
CA TYR A 151 -5.94 7.14 -2.63
C TYR A 151 -7.01 6.07 -2.38
N ILE A 152 -7.06 5.07 -3.23
CA ILE A 152 -7.97 3.92 -3.10
C ILE A 152 -7.34 2.89 -2.17
N PRO A 153 -7.98 2.57 -1.03
CA PRO A 153 -7.53 1.49 -0.16
C PRO A 153 -7.94 0.13 -0.72
N PHE A 154 -7.03 -0.81 -0.70
CA PHE A 154 -7.28 -2.20 -1.04
C PHE A 154 -6.85 -3.09 0.12
N THR A 155 -7.63 -4.15 0.37
CA THR A 155 -7.28 -5.24 1.26
C THR A 155 -7.06 -6.50 0.43
N LEU A 156 -5.94 -7.15 0.66
CA LEU A 156 -5.53 -8.40 0.02
C LEU A 156 -5.63 -9.53 1.04
N SER A 157 -6.56 -10.44 0.83
CA SER A 157 -6.71 -11.66 1.63
C SER A 157 -6.03 -12.82 0.89
N LEU A 158 -5.09 -13.48 1.55
CA LEU A 158 -4.27 -14.56 1.02
C LEU A 158 -4.55 -15.83 1.83
N TYR A 159 -4.91 -16.92 1.20
CA TYR A 159 -5.16 -18.15 1.94
C TYR A 159 -4.94 -19.40 1.11
N ASN A 160 -4.64 -20.49 1.77
CA ASN A 160 -4.74 -21.86 1.28
C ASN A 160 -5.48 -22.72 2.32
N ASN A 161 -5.35 -24.06 2.27
CA ASN A 161 -6.03 -24.95 3.22
C ASN A 161 -5.54 -24.78 4.67
N ASP A 162 -4.29 -24.38 4.87
CA ASP A 162 -3.61 -24.42 6.17
C ASP A 162 -3.32 -23.03 6.75
N TYR A 163 -3.19 -22.00 5.88
CA TYR A 163 -2.72 -20.67 6.25
C TYR A 163 -3.64 -19.58 5.71
N SER A 164 -3.71 -18.46 6.43
CA SER A 164 -4.44 -17.26 6.03
C SER A 164 -3.66 -16.02 6.46
N PHE A 165 -3.50 -15.06 5.52
CA PHE A 165 -2.84 -13.78 5.75
C PHE A 165 -3.70 -12.65 5.19
N THR A 166 -3.52 -11.45 5.71
CA THR A 166 -4.20 -10.26 5.19
C THR A 166 -3.22 -9.10 5.21
N ASP A 167 -3.19 -8.34 4.12
CA ASP A 167 -2.37 -7.14 4.00
C ASP A 167 -3.15 -6.03 3.27
N ASP A 168 -2.77 -4.78 3.49
CA ASP A 168 -3.44 -3.61 2.95
C ASP A 168 -2.46 -2.75 2.14
N PHE A 169 -2.94 -2.21 1.02
CA PHE A 169 -2.18 -1.25 0.24
C PHE A 169 -3.07 -0.14 -0.34
N LYS A 170 -2.47 0.89 -0.90
CA LYS A 170 -3.21 2.01 -1.50
C LYS A 170 -2.61 2.39 -2.85
N LEU A 171 -3.48 2.68 -3.82
CA LEU A 171 -3.07 3.21 -5.11
C LEU A 171 -3.66 4.62 -5.30
N PRO A 172 -2.86 5.60 -5.77
CA PRO A 172 -3.38 6.89 -6.16
C PRO A 172 -4.11 6.79 -7.49
N VAL A 173 -5.24 7.47 -7.60
CA VAL A 173 -5.98 7.68 -8.86
C VAL A 173 -5.77 9.11 -9.32
N PHE A 174 -5.52 9.26 -10.62
CA PHE A 174 -5.34 10.57 -11.25
C PHE A 174 -6.56 10.92 -12.10
N ALA A 175 -7.08 12.12 -11.92
CA ALA A 175 -8.21 12.65 -12.67
C ALA A 175 -7.90 14.07 -13.16
N PRO A 176 -8.47 14.52 -14.31
CA PRO A 176 -8.27 15.87 -14.78
C PRO A 176 -8.79 16.89 -13.78
N SER A 177 -7.95 17.83 -13.39
CA SER A 177 -8.36 18.98 -12.61
C SER A 177 -8.52 20.19 -13.54
N LEU A 178 -9.75 20.64 -13.72
CA LEU A 178 -10.05 21.80 -14.57
C LEU A 178 -10.23 23.04 -13.68
N MET A 179 -9.46 24.09 -13.99
CA MET A 179 -9.61 25.40 -13.38
C MET A 179 -9.86 26.44 -14.47
N MET A 180 -10.94 27.19 -14.31
CA MET A 180 -11.17 28.36 -15.17
C MET A 180 -10.12 29.42 -14.84
N THR A 181 -9.20 29.67 -15.76
CA THR A 181 -8.14 30.67 -15.62
C THR A 181 -8.51 32.04 -16.13
N ASN A 182 -9.47 32.10 -17.06
CA ASN A 182 -9.96 33.34 -17.62
C ASN A 182 -11.37 33.16 -18.24
N TYR A 183 -12.14 34.22 -18.27
CA TYR A 183 -13.38 34.30 -19.02
C TYR A 183 -13.51 35.69 -19.67
N THR A 184 -14.21 35.78 -20.78
CA THR A 184 -14.56 37.02 -21.44
C THR A 184 -16.07 37.04 -21.70
N ILE A 185 -16.72 38.10 -21.25
CA ILE A 185 -18.13 38.34 -21.56
C ILE A 185 -18.15 39.22 -22.82
N THR A 186 -18.91 38.83 -23.81
CA THR A 186 -19.11 39.64 -25.05
C THR A 186 -20.55 40.00 -25.18
N ASP A 187 -20.81 41.22 -25.72
CA ASP A 187 -22.13 41.66 -26.10
C ASP A 187 -22.61 40.95 -27.40
N GLU A 188 -23.82 41.27 -27.83
CA GLU A 188 -24.42 40.71 -29.05
C GLU A 188 -23.65 41.03 -30.35
N ASN A 189 -22.75 42.05 -30.31
CA ASN A 189 -21.89 42.45 -31.43
C ASN A 189 -20.49 41.88 -31.33
N GLY A 190 -20.22 41.03 -30.33
CA GLY A 190 -18.91 40.39 -30.10
C GLY A 190 -17.89 41.27 -29.39
N ASN A 191 -18.26 42.44 -28.86
CA ASN A 191 -17.34 43.28 -28.08
C ASN A 191 -17.24 42.80 -26.65
N ALA A 192 -16.01 42.81 -26.11
CA ALA A 192 -15.80 42.49 -24.70
C ALA A 192 -16.54 43.48 -23.79
N THR A 193 -17.28 42.97 -22.81
CA THR A 193 -18.02 43.78 -21.83
C THR A 193 -17.84 43.17 -20.42
N ASP A 194 -17.91 44.03 -19.41
CA ASP A 194 -17.94 43.66 -17.98
C ASP A 194 -19.36 43.63 -17.39
N ARG A 195 -20.39 43.76 -18.25
CA ARG A 195 -21.82 43.80 -17.89
C ARG A 195 -22.58 42.72 -18.62
N LEU A 196 -23.49 42.08 -17.90
CA LEU A 196 -24.55 41.22 -18.42
C LEU A 196 -25.79 42.03 -18.71
#